data_233cd094c4f6163e264a100cbed925b6
#
_entry.id   233cd094c4f6163e264a100cbed925b6
#
_cell.length_a   1.000
_cell.length_b   1.000
_cell.length_c   1.000
_cell.angle_alpha   90.00
_cell.angle_beta   90.00
_cell.angle_gamma   90.00
#
_symmetry.space_group_name_H-M   'P 1'
#
loop_
_entity.id
_entity.type
_entity.pdbx_description
1 polymer ?
#
loop_
_entity_poly.entity_id
_entity_poly.type
_entity_poly.pdbx_seq_one_letter_code
_entity_poly.pdbx_strand_id
1 'polypeptide(L)'
;MPFLLAMDLPVGSQVPFQTNPQLPLDPIQLAIPIEVDQMQVESFDPVARAADLVSTLPRQWCGTYQPFDGSPTVDVTLDLSDLKAIGQIVDLRGTMTLGSLTTPVQGNLHAKSDQLDLIPLSDQLIAGVEPGGVFLGLQGFSPTGWQSPRLINNVDSSSGLGGRLALTSSCQAEMPIQPLW
;
A
#
# COMPACT_ATOMS: atom_id res chain seq x y z
N MET A 1 47.32 -10.99 -24.85
CA MET A 1 46.41 -11.46 -23.80
C MET A 1 46.89 -10.81 -22.49
N PRO A 2 46.18 -9.83 -21.95
CA PRO A 2 46.57 -9.23 -20.66
C PRO A 2 45.95 -10.03 -19.52
N PHE A 3 46.81 -10.46 -18.60
CA PHE A 3 46.41 -11.07 -17.33
C PHE A 3 45.81 -10.03 -16.40
N LEU A 4 44.56 -10.22 -15.97
CA LEU A 4 43.97 -9.49 -14.88
C LEU A 4 44.51 -10.04 -13.56
N LEU A 5 45.35 -9.25 -12.88
CA LEU A 5 45.75 -9.49 -11.50
C LEU A 5 44.54 -9.20 -10.60
N ALA A 6 43.99 -10.25 -9.99
CA ALA A 6 43.07 -10.12 -8.89
C ALA A 6 43.82 -9.52 -7.70
N MET A 7 43.48 -8.31 -7.29
CA MET A 7 43.95 -7.73 -6.03
C MET A 7 43.16 -8.41 -4.90
N ASP A 8 43.85 -9.24 -4.12
CA ASP A 8 43.40 -9.71 -2.82
C ASP A 8 43.25 -8.50 -1.87
N LEU A 9 42.04 -8.12 -1.60
CA LEU A 9 41.75 -7.18 -0.53
C LEU A 9 41.77 -7.96 0.81
N PRO A 10 42.59 -7.53 1.79
CA PRO A 10 42.60 -8.20 3.09
C PRO A 10 41.28 -8.01 3.79
N VAL A 11 40.51 -9.07 3.86
CA VAL A 11 39.32 -9.16 4.72
C VAL A 11 39.80 -9.30 6.15
N GLY A 12 39.56 -8.30 6.97
CA GLY A 12 39.81 -8.39 8.40
C GLY A 12 40.76 -7.36 8.97
N SER A 13 40.48 -6.07 8.82
CA SER A 13 41.06 -5.10 9.76
C SER A 13 40.31 -5.24 11.08
N GLN A 14 40.91 -5.93 12.05
CA GLN A 14 40.46 -5.89 13.42
C GLN A 14 40.55 -4.44 13.91
N VAL A 15 39.40 -3.81 14.10
CA VAL A 15 39.32 -2.55 14.82
C VAL A 15 39.71 -2.86 16.25
N PRO A 16 40.83 -2.31 16.79
CA PRO A 16 41.16 -2.55 18.19
C PRO A 16 40.08 -1.95 19.06
N PHE A 17 39.36 -2.79 19.76
CA PHE A 17 38.51 -2.36 20.84
C PHE A 17 39.40 -1.74 21.90
N GLN A 18 39.43 -0.41 21.96
CA GLN A 18 39.99 0.27 23.12
C GLN A 18 39.05 0.03 24.29
N THR A 19 39.38 -0.95 25.11
CA THR A 19 38.81 -1.06 26.45
C THR A 19 39.28 0.15 27.25
N ASN A 20 38.44 1.18 27.31
CA ASN A 20 38.61 2.21 28.33
C ASN A 20 38.71 1.52 29.68
N PRO A 21 39.74 1.82 30.50
CA PRO A 21 39.80 1.31 31.87
C PRO A 21 38.55 1.79 32.58
N GLN A 22 37.62 0.87 32.82
CA GLN A 22 36.42 1.15 33.56
C GLN A 22 36.83 1.56 34.98
N LEU A 23 36.62 2.81 35.31
CA LEU A 23 36.54 3.24 36.69
C LEU A 23 35.57 2.28 37.40
N PRO A 24 35.89 1.77 38.58
CA PRO A 24 35.00 0.91 39.33
C PRO A 24 33.68 1.68 39.55
N LEU A 25 32.63 1.28 38.83
CA LEU A 25 31.29 1.82 39.02
C LEU A 25 30.85 1.42 40.41
N ASP A 26 30.59 2.42 41.28
CA ASP A 26 30.00 2.22 42.57
C ASP A 26 28.67 1.49 42.41
N PRO A 27 28.49 0.30 43.04
CA PRO A 27 27.24 -0.45 42.93
C PRO A 27 26.00 0.35 43.33
N ILE A 28 26.15 1.43 44.09
CA ILE A 28 25.06 2.31 44.50
C ILE A 28 24.58 3.19 43.32
N GLN A 29 25.42 3.48 42.36
CA GLN A 29 25.01 4.25 41.14
C GLN A 29 24.19 3.42 40.16
N LEU A 30 24.22 2.08 40.26
CA LEU A 30 23.38 1.19 39.47
C LEU A 30 21.97 0.99 40.06
N ALA A 31 21.75 1.48 41.26
CA ALA A 31 20.45 1.43 41.95
C ALA A 31 19.64 2.73 41.79
N ILE A 32 19.78 3.44 40.68
CA ILE A 32 18.77 4.43 40.30
C ILE A 32 17.52 3.62 40.02
N PRO A 33 16.43 3.73 40.81
CA PRO A 33 15.17 3.17 40.39
C PRO A 33 14.83 3.88 39.09
N ILE A 34 14.97 3.17 37.97
CA ILE A 34 14.32 3.56 36.77
C ILE A 34 12.84 3.46 37.13
N GLU A 35 12.23 4.59 37.48
CA GLU A 35 10.79 4.70 37.38
C GLU A 35 10.51 4.42 35.88
N VAL A 36 10.27 3.15 35.60
CA VAL A 36 9.63 2.71 34.39
C VAL A 36 8.21 3.26 34.55
N ASP A 37 8.08 4.57 34.27
CA ASP A 37 6.82 5.17 33.94
C ASP A 37 6.23 4.18 32.94
N GLN A 38 5.11 3.58 33.28
CA GLN A 38 4.51 2.49 32.51
C GLN A 38 4.31 3.06 31.11
N MET A 39 5.33 2.94 30.24
CA MET A 39 5.14 3.06 28.82
C MET A 39 4.11 2.00 28.48
N GLN A 40 2.84 2.40 28.46
CA GLN A 40 1.80 1.63 27.83
C GLN A 40 2.24 1.50 26.37
N VAL A 41 2.97 0.43 26.10
CA VAL A 41 3.20 0.00 24.72
C VAL A 41 1.81 -0.40 24.24
N GLU A 42 1.11 0.54 23.59
CA GLU A 42 -0.09 0.19 22.84
C GLU A 42 0.31 -0.89 21.86
N SER A 43 0.02 -2.13 22.19
CA SER A 43 0.25 -3.25 21.29
C SER A 43 -0.72 -3.09 20.14
N PHE A 44 -0.20 -2.81 18.94
CA PHE A 44 -1.00 -2.74 17.73
C PHE A 44 -1.70 -4.08 17.49
N ASP A 45 -3.04 -4.08 17.56
CA ASP A 45 -3.88 -5.25 17.27
C ASP A 45 -4.48 -5.14 15.86
N PRO A 46 -3.95 -5.89 14.88
CA PRO A 46 -4.46 -5.84 13.51
C PRO A 46 -5.86 -6.46 13.36
N VAL A 47 -6.31 -7.31 14.29
CA VAL A 47 -7.65 -7.90 14.24
C VAL A 47 -8.68 -6.88 14.69
N ALA A 48 -8.43 -6.18 15.79
CA ALA A 48 -9.27 -5.08 16.24
C ALA A 48 -9.34 -3.99 15.17
N ARG A 49 -8.20 -3.64 14.56
CA ARG A 49 -8.16 -2.65 13.47
C ARG A 49 -8.96 -3.09 12.25
N ALA A 50 -8.94 -4.37 11.85
CA ALA A 50 -9.76 -4.87 10.75
C ALA A 50 -11.27 -4.68 11.02
N ALA A 51 -11.72 -4.93 12.26
CA ALA A 51 -13.10 -4.70 12.66
C ALA A 51 -13.47 -3.21 12.62
N ASP A 52 -12.59 -2.33 13.06
CA ASP A 52 -12.78 -0.88 12.99
C ASP A 52 -12.85 -0.38 11.55
N LEU A 53 -12.00 -0.88 10.67
CA LEU A 53 -12.02 -0.54 9.24
C LEU A 53 -13.34 -0.91 8.58
N VAL A 54 -13.96 -2.04 8.90
CA VAL A 54 -15.29 -2.41 8.38
C VAL A 54 -16.34 -1.35 8.69
N SER A 55 -16.26 -0.73 9.87
CA SER A 55 -17.23 0.27 10.32
C SER A 55 -16.93 1.69 9.84
N THR A 56 -15.66 2.01 9.62
CA THR A 56 -15.20 3.38 9.35
C THR A 56 -14.81 3.63 7.89
N LEU A 57 -14.57 2.56 7.13
CA LEU A 57 -14.13 2.69 5.74
C LEU A 57 -15.22 3.36 4.87
N PRO A 58 -14.89 4.42 4.14
CA PRO A 58 -15.81 5.03 3.18
C PRO A 58 -16.30 3.99 2.17
N ARG A 59 -17.58 4.04 1.83
CA ARG A 59 -18.20 3.11 0.86
C ARG A 59 -18.01 3.57 -0.57
N GLN A 60 -17.86 4.88 -0.78
CA GLN A 60 -17.70 5.49 -2.09
C GLN A 60 -16.30 6.08 -2.25
N TRP A 61 -15.69 5.78 -3.40
CA TRP A 61 -14.38 6.28 -3.79
C TRP A 61 -14.43 6.76 -5.23
N CYS A 62 -13.77 7.86 -5.52
CA CYS A 62 -13.69 8.44 -6.85
C CYS A 62 -12.25 8.75 -7.20
N GLY A 63 -11.93 8.72 -8.47
CA GLY A 63 -10.59 9.01 -8.92
C GLY A 63 -10.38 8.74 -10.39
N THR A 64 -9.17 8.37 -10.74
CA THR A 64 -8.78 8.20 -12.15
C THR A 64 -7.93 6.95 -12.35
N TYR A 65 -8.07 6.36 -13.52
CA TYR A 65 -7.19 5.32 -14.04
C TYR A 65 -6.40 5.88 -15.23
N GLN A 66 -5.08 5.83 -15.15
CA GLN A 66 -4.15 6.26 -16.19
C GLN A 66 -3.48 5.04 -16.81
N PRO A 67 -3.83 4.65 -18.07
CA PRO A 67 -3.17 3.56 -18.77
C PRO A 67 -1.68 3.85 -19.02
N PHE A 68 -0.84 2.81 -19.03
CA PHE A 68 0.59 2.95 -19.33
C PHE A 68 0.90 3.01 -20.83
N ASP A 69 -0.05 2.68 -21.67
CA ASP A 69 0.07 2.75 -23.15
C ASP A 69 -0.07 4.17 -23.73
N GLY A 70 -0.30 5.17 -22.86
CA GLY A 70 -0.50 6.56 -23.25
C GLY A 70 -1.94 6.90 -23.66
N SER A 71 -2.87 5.96 -23.52
CA SER A 71 -4.29 6.24 -23.69
C SER A 71 -4.80 7.29 -22.72
N PRO A 72 -5.92 7.99 -23.03
CA PRO A 72 -6.48 9.00 -22.16
C PRO A 72 -6.81 8.46 -20.76
N THR A 73 -6.63 9.30 -19.76
CA THR A 73 -7.06 9.02 -18.38
C THR A 73 -8.57 8.83 -18.34
N VAL A 74 -9.02 7.85 -17.56
CA VAL A 74 -10.43 7.48 -17.42
C VAL A 74 -10.88 7.74 -15.99
N ASP A 75 -12.06 8.33 -15.81
CA ASP A 75 -12.67 8.51 -14.49
C ASP A 75 -13.09 7.17 -13.91
N VAL A 76 -12.88 7.02 -12.60
CA VAL A 76 -13.20 5.81 -11.85
C VAL A 76 -14.06 6.14 -10.66
N THR A 77 -15.11 5.34 -10.47
CA THR A 77 -15.84 5.28 -9.20
C THR A 77 -15.81 3.86 -8.66
N LEU A 78 -15.65 3.72 -7.35
CA LEU A 78 -15.68 2.44 -6.64
C LEU A 78 -16.72 2.54 -5.53
N ASP A 79 -17.73 1.66 -5.59
CA ASP A 79 -18.79 1.54 -4.59
C ASP A 79 -18.65 0.21 -3.85
N LEU A 80 -18.29 0.26 -2.57
CA LEU A 80 -18.13 -0.90 -1.72
C LEU A 80 -19.45 -1.27 -1.06
N SER A 81 -20.04 -2.37 -1.49
CA SER A 81 -21.35 -2.85 -1.00
C SER A 81 -21.23 -3.75 0.24
N ASP A 82 -20.16 -4.56 0.31
CA ASP A 82 -19.96 -5.50 1.41
C ASP A 82 -18.52 -5.44 1.92
N LEU A 83 -18.38 -5.36 3.24
CA LEU A 83 -17.10 -5.35 3.95
C LEU A 83 -17.20 -6.31 5.13
N LYS A 84 -16.25 -7.23 5.23
CA LYS A 84 -16.23 -8.25 6.29
C LYS A 84 -14.82 -8.43 6.85
N ALA A 85 -14.66 -8.27 8.15
CA ALA A 85 -13.42 -8.58 8.83
C ALA A 85 -13.25 -10.10 8.98
N ILE A 86 -12.08 -10.61 8.57
CA ILE A 86 -11.67 -12.01 8.67
C ILE A 86 -10.25 -12.04 9.26
N GLY A 87 -10.16 -12.15 10.57
CA GLY A 87 -8.88 -11.98 11.27
C GLY A 87 -8.33 -10.57 11.03
N GLN A 88 -7.11 -10.47 10.52
CA GLN A 88 -6.45 -9.19 10.21
C GLN A 88 -6.73 -8.66 8.79
N ILE A 89 -7.65 -9.28 8.06
CA ILE A 89 -8.00 -8.92 6.68
C ILE A 89 -9.44 -8.43 6.65
N VAL A 90 -9.70 -7.40 5.83
CA VAL A 90 -11.06 -6.99 5.46
C VAL A 90 -11.30 -7.48 4.04
N ASP A 91 -12.23 -8.43 3.87
CA ASP A 91 -12.78 -8.83 2.57
C ASP A 91 -13.70 -7.74 2.06
N LEU A 92 -13.50 -7.30 0.83
CA LEU A 92 -14.18 -6.17 0.21
C LEU A 92 -14.91 -6.67 -1.04
N ARG A 93 -16.15 -6.25 -1.21
CA ARG A 93 -16.90 -6.48 -2.45
C ARG A 93 -17.65 -5.22 -2.85
N GLY A 94 -17.80 -5.04 -4.15
CA GLY A 94 -18.47 -3.86 -4.66
C GLY A 94 -18.53 -3.83 -6.18
N THR A 95 -18.70 -2.63 -6.70
CA THR A 95 -18.69 -2.35 -8.13
C THR A 95 -17.72 -1.23 -8.45
N MET A 96 -16.98 -1.37 -9.54
CA MET A 96 -16.10 -0.34 -10.07
C MET A 96 -16.61 0.09 -11.43
N THR A 97 -16.75 1.39 -11.63
CA THR A 97 -17.06 1.98 -12.93
C THR A 97 -15.81 2.67 -13.47
N LEU A 98 -15.37 2.29 -14.66
CA LEU A 98 -14.28 2.91 -15.39
C LEU A 98 -14.84 3.53 -16.67
N GLY A 99 -14.94 4.86 -16.71
CA GLY A 99 -15.62 5.56 -17.80
C GLY A 99 -17.08 5.14 -17.92
N SER A 100 -17.43 4.43 -18.99
CA SER A 100 -18.81 3.95 -19.24
C SER A 100 -19.07 2.50 -18.85
N LEU A 101 -18.06 1.78 -18.36
CA LEU A 101 -18.14 0.35 -18.05
C LEU A 101 -18.14 0.10 -16.56
N THR A 102 -19.11 -0.67 -16.08
CA THR A 102 -19.23 -1.07 -14.68
C THR A 102 -18.93 -2.55 -14.53
N THR A 103 -18.10 -2.91 -13.56
CA THR A 103 -17.69 -4.28 -13.25
C THR A 103 -17.79 -4.56 -11.78
N PRO A 104 -18.22 -5.77 -11.36
CA PRO A 104 -18.05 -6.19 -9.98
C PRO A 104 -16.56 -6.26 -9.62
N VAL A 105 -16.25 -5.96 -8.37
CA VAL A 105 -14.88 -6.08 -7.82
C VAL A 105 -14.90 -6.87 -6.52
N GLN A 106 -13.78 -7.54 -6.30
CA GLN A 106 -13.44 -8.17 -5.03
C GLN A 106 -12.07 -7.68 -4.59
N GLY A 107 -11.86 -7.55 -3.29
CA GLY A 107 -10.58 -7.11 -2.77
C GLY A 107 -10.31 -7.56 -1.35
N ASN A 108 -9.07 -7.35 -0.93
CA ASN A 108 -8.61 -7.64 0.42
C ASN A 108 -7.78 -6.46 0.93
N LEU A 109 -8.15 -5.94 2.09
CA LEU A 109 -7.37 -4.93 2.80
C LEU A 109 -6.72 -5.56 4.02
N HIS A 110 -5.38 -5.55 4.06
CA HIS A 110 -4.61 -6.04 5.18
C HIS A 110 -4.46 -4.95 6.25
N ALA A 111 -5.13 -5.11 7.38
CA ALA A 111 -5.14 -4.14 8.47
C ALA A 111 -3.76 -3.92 9.12
N LYS A 112 -2.83 -4.86 8.97
CA LYS A 112 -1.46 -4.74 9.51
C LYS A 112 -0.52 -3.93 8.61
N SER A 113 -0.66 -4.06 7.29
CA SER A 113 0.29 -3.50 6.32
C SER A 113 -0.27 -2.35 5.49
N ASP A 114 -1.55 -2.02 5.63
CA ASP A 114 -2.24 -1.04 4.79
C ASP A 114 -2.15 -1.36 3.30
N GLN A 115 -2.11 -2.64 2.98
CA GLN A 115 -2.11 -3.13 1.62
C GLN A 115 -3.55 -3.43 1.20
N LEU A 116 -4.00 -2.79 0.12
CA LEU A 116 -5.28 -3.04 -0.52
C LEU A 116 -5.05 -3.65 -1.90
N ASP A 117 -5.65 -4.80 -2.15
CA ASP A 117 -5.65 -5.46 -3.44
C ASP A 117 -7.08 -5.51 -3.97
N LEU A 118 -7.30 -5.08 -5.22
CA LEU A 118 -8.60 -5.10 -5.89
C LEU A 118 -8.54 -5.87 -7.20
N ILE A 119 -9.50 -6.76 -7.42
CA ILE A 119 -9.63 -7.59 -8.62
C ILE A 119 -10.95 -7.24 -9.30
N PRO A 120 -10.94 -6.62 -10.49
CA PRO A 120 -12.12 -6.53 -11.36
C PRO A 120 -12.51 -7.91 -11.86
N LEU A 121 -13.79 -8.27 -11.74
CA LEU A 121 -14.30 -9.61 -12.08
C LEU A 121 -14.91 -9.69 -13.50
N SER A 122 -14.69 -8.68 -14.33
CA SER A 122 -15.22 -8.66 -15.70
C SER A 122 -14.38 -9.51 -16.63
N ASP A 123 -15.05 -10.20 -17.55
CA ASP A 123 -14.44 -10.90 -18.68
C ASP A 123 -14.13 -9.96 -19.84
N GLN A 124 -14.53 -8.69 -19.76
CA GLN A 124 -14.33 -7.68 -20.81
C GLN A 124 -13.10 -6.83 -20.53
N LEU A 125 -12.37 -6.50 -21.59
CA LEU A 125 -11.30 -5.50 -21.54
C LEU A 125 -11.93 -4.11 -21.34
N ILE A 126 -11.61 -3.47 -20.25
CA ILE A 126 -12.11 -2.15 -19.89
C ILE A 126 -10.92 -1.20 -19.85
N ALA A 127 -10.86 -0.22 -20.74
CA ALA A 127 -9.83 0.82 -20.74
C ALA A 127 -8.40 0.30 -20.55
N GLY A 128 -8.03 -0.81 -21.23
CA GLY A 128 -6.73 -1.46 -21.09
C GLY A 128 -6.58 -2.32 -19.82
N VAL A 129 -7.65 -2.53 -19.06
CA VAL A 129 -7.69 -3.40 -17.89
C VAL A 129 -7.98 -4.83 -18.32
N GLU A 130 -7.00 -5.72 -18.25
CA GLU A 130 -7.18 -7.13 -18.62
C GLU A 130 -8.08 -7.89 -17.63
N PRO A 131 -8.87 -8.89 -18.09
CA PRO A 131 -9.58 -9.81 -17.22
C PRO A 131 -8.63 -10.49 -16.24
N GLY A 132 -9.02 -10.55 -14.96
CA GLY A 132 -8.21 -11.18 -13.91
C GLY A 132 -6.96 -10.42 -13.47
N GLY A 133 -6.73 -9.22 -14.00
CA GLY A 133 -5.64 -8.36 -13.52
C GLY A 133 -5.94 -7.81 -12.13
N VAL A 134 -4.93 -7.67 -11.30
CA VAL A 134 -5.04 -7.22 -9.91
C VAL A 134 -4.44 -5.82 -9.76
N PHE A 135 -5.17 -4.91 -9.11
CA PHE A 135 -4.58 -3.68 -8.61
C PHE A 135 -3.93 -3.98 -7.27
N LEU A 136 -2.61 -4.03 -7.24
CA LEU A 136 -1.84 -4.31 -6.04
C LEU A 136 -1.38 -3.00 -5.39
N GLY A 137 -1.88 -2.73 -4.20
CA GLY A 137 -1.38 -1.66 -3.34
C GLY A 137 -0.19 -2.16 -2.54
N LEU A 138 1.03 -1.78 -2.93
CA LEU A 138 2.24 -2.23 -2.25
C LEU A 138 2.35 -1.73 -0.80
N GLN A 139 1.81 -0.58 -0.49
CA GLN A 139 1.62 0.02 0.84
C GLN A 139 1.01 1.41 0.66
N GLY A 140 0.33 1.94 1.67
CA GLY A 140 -0.13 3.32 1.65
C GLY A 140 -1.63 3.48 1.40
N PHE A 141 -2.40 2.42 1.62
CA PHE A 141 -3.84 2.61 1.76
C PHE A 141 -4.10 3.50 2.99
N SER A 142 -4.93 4.50 2.80
CA SER A 142 -5.48 5.30 3.89
C SER A 142 -6.98 5.50 3.65
N PRO A 143 -7.79 5.76 4.70
CA PRO A 143 -9.21 6.06 4.52
C PRO A 143 -9.50 7.29 3.66
N THR A 144 -8.49 8.10 3.33
CA THR A 144 -8.61 9.31 2.53
C THR A 144 -8.14 9.15 1.09
N GLY A 145 -7.30 8.15 0.81
CA GLY A 145 -6.80 7.95 -0.54
C GLY A 145 -5.97 6.68 -0.70
N TRP A 146 -5.90 6.19 -1.92
CA TRP A 146 -5.14 5.02 -2.29
C TRP A 146 -4.63 5.13 -3.73
N GLN A 147 -3.41 4.69 -3.97
CA GLN A 147 -2.81 4.64 -5.30
C GLN A 147 -2.22 3.26 -5.53
N SER A 148 -2.52 2.69 -6.70
CA SER A 148 -2.02 1.37 -7.06
C SER A 148 -1.64 1.30 -8.53
N PRO A 149 -0.44 0.86 -8.87
CA PRO A 149 -0.13 0.41 -10.21
C PRO A 149 -0.83 -0.94 -10.44
N ARG A 150 -1.40 -1.13 -11.62
CA ARG A 150 -1.86 -2.45 -12.04
C ARG A 150 -0.69 -3.26 -12.56
N LEU A 151 -0.52 -4.47 -12.02
CA LEU A 151 0.43 -5.44 -12.53
C LEU A 151 -0.27 -6.37 -13.53
N ILE A 152 0.37 -6.59 -14.67
CA ILE A 152 -0.13 -7.49 -15.71
C ILE A 152 0.36 -8.90 -15.38
N ASN A 153 -0.56 -9.85 -15.31
CA ASN A 153 -0.21 -11.25 -15.06
C ASN A 153 0.13 -12.03 -16.36
N ASN A 154 -0.05 -11.44 -17.54
CA ASN A 154 0.16 -12.13 -18.81
C ASN A 154 1.54 -11.84 -19.39
N VAL A 155 2.40 -12.84 -19.38
CA VAL A 155 3.77 -12.79 -19.89
C VAL A 155 3.83 -12.66 -21.42
N ASP A 156 2.71 -12.94 -22.11
CA ASP A 156 2.64 -12.99 -23.59
C ASP A 156 2.08 -11.72 -24.24
N SER A 157 1.59 -10.75 -23.48
CA SER A 157 1.07 -9.52 -24.07
C SER A 157 2.20 -8.54 -24.36
N SER A 158 2.60 -8.50 -25.61
CA SER A 158 3.50 -7.47 -26.19
C SER A 158 2.92 -6.04 -26.16
N SER A 159 1.68 -5.88 -25.72
CA SER A 159 1.02 -4.60 -25.49
C SER A 159 1.12 -4.29 -24.00
N GLY A 160 1.82 -3.25 -23.62
CA GLY A 160 1.98 -2.79 -22.23
C GLY A 160 0.65 -2.40 -21.59
N LEU A 161 -0.22 -3.39 -21.44
CA LEU A 161 -1.53 -3.27 -20.79
C LEU A 161 -1.31 -3.17 -19.30
N GLY A 162 -1.73 -2.09 -18.73
CA GLY A 162 -1.61 -1.79 -17.32
C GLY A 162 -1.81 -0.31 -17.11
N GLY A 163 -1.88 0.12 -15.88
CA GLY A 163 -2.08 1.53 -15.55
C GLY A 163 -2.00 1.80 -14.08
N ARG A 164 -2.08 3.05 -13.73
CA ARG A 164 -2.13 3.53 -12.36
C ARG A 164 -3.57 3.89 -12.01
N LEU A 165 -4.06 3.32 -10.92
CA LEU A 165 -5.32 3.69 -10.29
C LEU A 165 -5.03 4.64 -9.12
N ALA A 166 -5.72 5.76 -9.06
CA ALA A 166 -5.68 6.71 -7.96
C ALA A 166 -7.11 6.99 -7.49
N LEU A 167 -7.41 6.69 -6.22
CA LEU A 167 -8.72 6.85 -5.62
C LEU A 167 -8.65 7.73 -4.38
N THR A 168 -9.69 8.52 -4.16
CA THR A 168 -9.93 9.30 -2.95
C THR A 168 -11.33 9.02 -2.41
N SER A 169 -11.51 9.14 -1.11
CA SER A 169 -12.82 8.94 -0.48
C SER A 169 -13.76 10.14 -0.65
N SER A 170 -13.27 11.27 -1.15
CA SER A 170 -14.07 12.44 -1.44
C SER A 170 -14.47 12.44 -2.92
N CYS A 171 -15.70 12.07 -3.21
CA CYS A 171 -16.29 12.16 -4.56
C CYS A 171 -16.77 13.57 -4.91
N GLN A 172 -16.15 14.60 -4.35
CA GLN A 172 -16.43 15.96 -4.76
C GLN A 172 -15.78 16.19 -6.13
N ALA A 173 -16.61 16.37 -7.15
CA ALA A 173 -16.16 16.97 -8.39
C ALA A 173 -15.47 18.28 -8.03
N GLU A 174 -14.19 18.44 -8.41
CA GLU A 174 -13.53 19.73 -8.35
C GLU A 174 -14.42 20.70 -9.14
N MET A 175 -15.16 21.57 -8.43
CA MET A 175 -15.87 22.64 -9.11
C MET A 175 -14.78 23.48 -9.77
N PRO A 176 -14.84 23.65 -11.09
CA PRO A 176 -13.88 24.50 -11.78
C PRO A 176 -13.91 25.86 -11.10
N ILE A 177 -12.77 26.30 -10.61
CA ILE A 177 -12.59 27.64 -10.00
C ILE A 177 -12.99 28.61 -11.12
N GLN A 178 -14.18 29.20 -10.99
CA GLN A 178 -14.59 30.27 -11.89
C GLN A 178 -13.69 31.47 -11.57
N PRO A 179 -12.87 31.92 -12.51
CA PRO A 179 -12.10 33.13 -12.30
C PRO A 179 -13.09 34.30 -12.09
N LEU A 180 -12.98 34.95 -10.95
CA LEU A 180 -13.70 36.22 -10.67
C LEU A 180 -13.08 37.30 -11.55
N TRP A 181 -13.74 37.59 -12.67
CA TRP A 181 -13.50 38.75 -13.51
C TRP A 181 -14.54 39.84 -13.18
#